data_cb61bb8395105146d794f80fd227ad5e
#
_entry.id   cb61bb8395105146d794f80fd227ad5e
#
_cell.length_a   1.000
_cell.length_b   1.000
_cell.length_c   1.000
_cell.angle_alpha   90.00
_cell.angle_beta   90.00
_cell.angle_gamma   90.00
#
_symmetry.space_group_name_H-M   'P 1'
#
loop_
_entity.id
_entity.type
_entity.pdbx_description
1 polymer ?
#
loop_
_entity_poly.entity_id
_entity_poly.type
_entity_poly.pdbx_seq_one_letter_code
_entity_poly.pdbx_strand_id
1 'polypeptide(L)'
;TYVDIGFGLNFDSSGEVVPSSAFNTALPGINVVGYGDKNLVTTIGKMVKVLEADTFDRDAYAELWTDFREGTNTLNDMTTKLGTKTTLLEATKTRLTDLDLSLSTQIDSIVNVDPAEAIMNFSWANYTYTTALKIGTNIISPSLLDFMR
;
A
#
# COMPACT_ATOMS: atom_id res chain seq x y z
N THR A 1 10.83 -9.06 -10.22
CA THR A 1 10.39 -7.65 -10.22
C THR A 1 10.06 -7.24 -8.80
N TYR A 2 10.65 -6.15 -8.34
CA TYR A 2 10.40 -5.55 -7.03
C TYR A 2 9.46 -4.36 -7.20
N VAL A 3 8.52 -4.22 -6.28
CA VAL A 3 7.53 -3.14 -6.26
C VAL A 3 7.53 -2.50 -4.89
N ASP A 4 7.52 -1.16 -4.85
CA ASP A 4 7.26 -0.41 -3.62
C ASP A 4 5.77 -0.51 -3.27
N ILE A 5 5.48 -0.90 -2.05
CA ILE A 5 4.13 -0.99 -1.50
C ILE A 5 3.81 0.15 -0.52
N GLY A 6 4.50 1.28 -0.69
CA GLY A 6 4.27 2.50 0.10
C GLY A 6 5.10 2.58 1.38
N PHE A 7 6.20 1.82 1.48
CA PHE A 7 7.18 1.94 2.57
C PHE A 7 8.46 2.64 2.14
N GLY A 8 8.62 2.93 0.84
CA GLY A 8 9.84 3.41 0.24
C GLY A 8 10.84 2.28 -0.05
N LEU A 9 11.51 2.36 -1.19
CA LEU A 9 12.57 1.42 -1.56
C LEU A 9 13.88 1.86 -0.92
N ASN A 10 14.52 0.95 -0.18
CA ASN A 10 15.89 1.14 0.28
C ASN A 10 16.85 0.52 -0.72
N PHE A 11 17.97 1.20 -0.94
CA PHE A 11 19.05 0.74 -1.80
C PHE A 11 20.29 0.50 -0.96
N ASP A 12 21.03 -0.54 -1.30
CA ASP A 12 22.32 -0.80 -0.68
C ASP A 12 23.43 0.11 -1.23
N SER A 13 24.66 -0.06 -0.74
CA SER A 13 25.81 0.74 -1.19
C SER A 13 26.20 0.50 -2.66
N SER A 14 25.71 -0.57 -3.29
CA SER A 14 25.89 -0.88 -4.71
C SER A 14 24.74 -0.36 -5.60
N GLY A 15 23.70 0.24 -5.01
CA GLY A 15 22.53 0.73 -5.72
C GLY A 15 21.51 -0.37 -6.03
N GLU A 16 21.63 -1.55 -5.40
CA GLU A 16 20.64 -2.61 -5.53
C GLU A 16 19.51 -2.44 -4.49
N VAL A 17 18.29 -2.85 -4.87
CA VAL A 17 17.14 -2.81 -3.98
C VAL A 17 17.31 -3.80 -2.84
N VAL A 18 17.25 -3.33 -1.60
CA VAL A 18 17.27 -4.20 -0.42
C VAL A 18 15.98 -5.02 -0.39
N PRO A 19 16.06 -6.36 -0.46
CA PRO A 19 14.86 -7.22 -0.60
C PRO A 19 13.85 -7.09 0.53
N SER A 20 14.26 -6.65 1.72
CA SER A 20 13.37 -6.43 2.87
C SER A 20 12.53 -5.16 2.74
N SER A 21 12.91 -4.22 1.87
CA SER A 21 12.19 -2.96 1.64
C SER A 21 11.25 -3.01 0.43
N ALA A 22 11.24 -4.12 -0.31
CA ALA A 22 10.51 -4.23 -1.55
C ALA A 22 9.66 -5.51 -1.61
N PHE A 23 8.51 -5.41 -2.24
CA PHE A 23 7.68 -6.56 -2.48
C PHE A 23 8.11 -7.26 -3.78
N ASN A 24 8.57 -8.51 -3.67
CA ASN A 24 8.90 -9.31 -4.84
C ASN A 24 7.65 -10.00 -5.39
N THR A 25 7.20 -9.58 -6.57
CA THR A 25 6.03 -10.15 -7.26
C THR A 25 6.35 -11.44 -8.00
N ALA A 26 7.63 -11.74 -8.24
CA ALA A 26 8.00 -12.91 -9.03
C ALA A 26 7.79 -14.20 -8.23
N LEU A 27 7.07 -15.13 -8.84
CA LEU A 27 6.97 -16.53 -8.41
C LEU A 27 7.26 -17.42 -9.63
N PRO A 28 8.55 -17.70 -9.94
CA PRO A 28 8.90 -18.53 -11.06
C PRO A 28 8.33 -19.95 -10.90
N GLY A 29 7.68 -20.49 -11.94
CA GLY A 29 7.12 -21.84 -11.91
C GLY A 29 8.16 -22.92 -11.62
N ILE A 30 9.41 -22.68 -12.02
CA ILE A 30 10.54 -23.57 -11.71
C ILE A 30 10.78 -23.73 -10.22
N ASN A 31 10.50 -22.71 -9.41
CA ASN A 31 10.61 -22.78 -7.95
C ASN A 31 9.42 -23.47 -7.29
N VAL A 32 8.32 -23.63 -8.04
CA VAL A 32 7.08 -24.26 -7.55
C VAL A 32 7.08 -25.76 -7.83
N VAL A 33 7.39 -26.14 -9.07
CA VAL A 33 7.30 -27.53 -9.54
C VAL A 33 8.66 -28.22 -9.67
N GLY A 34 9.75 -27.49 -9.40
CA GLY A 34 11.11 -28.00 -9.55
C GLY A 34 11.59 -27.99 -11.01
N TYR A 35 12.80 -28.50 -11.25
CA TYR A 35 13.40 -28.57 -12.59
C TYR A 35 14.09 -29.91 -12.82
N GLY A 36 14.32 -30.23 -14.08
CA GLY A 36 15.02 -31.45 -14.49
C GLY A 36 14.32 -32.73 -14.06
N ASP A 37 15.11 -33.70 -13.63
CA ASP A 37 14.62 -35.02 -13.24
C ASP A 37 13.79 -35.06 -11.95
N LYS A 38 13.96 -34.07 -11.10
CA LYS A 38 13.18 -33.87 -9.84
C LYS A 38 11.98 -32.96 -10.01
N ASN A 39 11.64 -32.57 -11.24
CA ASN A 39 10.40 -31.88 -11.51
C ASN A 39 9.21 -32.75 -11.13
N LEU A 40 8.24 -32.20 -10.39
CA LEU A 40 7.10 -32.93 -9.88
C LEU A 40 6.32 -33.67 -10.97
N VAL A 41 6.13 -33.05 -12.13
CA VAL A 41 5.42 -33.63 -13.29
C VAL A 41 6.26 -34.78 -13.88
N THR A 42 7.56 -34.61 -13.98
CA THR A 42 8.49 -35.65 -14.46
C THR A 42 8.51 -36.85 -13.50
N THR A 43 8.54 -36.59 -12.20
CA THR A 43 8.50 -37.62 -11.16
C THR A 43 7.22 -38.43 -11.23
N ILE A 44 6.06 -37.79 -11.39
CA ILE A 44 4.78 -38.50 -11.59
C ILE A 44 4.84 -39.36 -12.85
N GLY A 45 5.36 -38.83 -13.96
CA GLY A 45 5.52 -39.59 -15.19
C GLY A 45 6.42 -40.81 -15.05
N LYS A 46 7.50 -40.71 -14.26
CA LYS A 46 8.37 -41.85 -13.92
C LYS A 46 7.66 -42.87 -13.04
N MET A 47 6.87 -42.44 -12.05
CA MET A 47 6.07 -43.31 -11.19
C MET A 47 5.05 -44.14 -12.01
N VAL A 48 4.36 -43.49 -12.95
CA VAL A 48 3.44 -44.20 -13.85
C VAL A 48 4.15 -45.27 -14.66
N LYS A 49 5.33 -44.99 -15.21
CA LYS A 49 6.14 -45.97 -15.98
C LYS A 49 6.55 -47.17 -15.14
N VAL A 50 6.93 -46.95 -13.86
CA VAL A 50 7.28 -48.06 -12.95
C VAL A 50 6.08 -48.92 -12.62
N LEU A 51 4.87 -48.33 -12.54
CA LEU A 51 3.61 -49.05 -12.30
C LEU A 51 3.11 -49.83 -13.53
N GLU A 52 3.42 -49.34 -14.74
CA GLU A 52 3.05 -49.97 -15.99
C GLU A 52 4.06 -51.04 -16.46
N ALA A 53 5.21 -51.17 -15.80
CA ALA A 53 6.22 -52.15 -16.16
C ALA A 53 5.77 -53.59 -15.86
N ASP A 54 6.17 -54.53 -16.68
CA ASP A 54 5.83 -55.98 -16.54
C ASP A 54 6.29 -56.56 -15.20
N THR A 55 7.33 -56.01 -14.60
CA THR A 55 7.83 -56.32 -13.26
C THR A 55 7.89 -55.04 -12.45
N PHE A 56 7.19 -55.06 -11.32
CA PHE A 56 7.17 -53.91 -10.41
C PHE A 56 8.46 -53.80 -9.61
N ASP A 57 9.22 -52.71 -9.80
CA ASP A 57 10.41 -52.36 -9.03
C ASP A 57 10.02 -51.54 -7.80
N ARG A 58 10.01 -52.17 -6.65
CA ARG A 58 9.61 -51.55 -5.38
C ARG A 58 10.59 -50.48 -4.91
N ASP A 59 11.90 -50.71 -5.12
CA ASP A 59 12.93 -49.79 -4.64
C ASP A 59 12.97 -48.54 -5.47
N ALA A 60 12.91 -48.68 -6.80
CA ALA A 60 12.76 -47.52 -7.72
C ALA A 60 11.50 -46.71 -7.42
N TYR A 61 10.36 -47.37 -7.12
CA TYR A 61 9.13 -46.68 -6.76
C TYR A 61 9.24 -45.93 -5.44
N ALA A 62 9.93 -46.49 -4.42
CA ALA A 62 10.13 -45.86 -3.13
C ALA A 62 11.00 -44.59 -3.21
N GLU A 63 12.04 -44.60 -4.07
CA GLU A 63 12.83 -43.40 -4.35
C GLU A 63 11.97 -42.30 -5.00
N LEU A 64 11.21 -42.64 -6.04
CA LEU A 64 10.30 -41.71 -6.72
C LEU A 64 9.22 -41.16 -5.80
N TRP A 65 8.72 -42.00 -4.88
CA TRP A 65 7.76 -41.56 -3.84
C TRP A 65 8.38 -40.52 -2.89
N THR A 66 9.64 -40.68 -2.55
CA THR A 66 10.37 -39.71 -1.70
C THR A 66 10.54 -38.37 -2.44
N ASP A 67 10.97 -38.41 -3.71
CA ASP A 67 11.09 -37.21 -4.56
C ASP A 67 9.72 -36.53 -4.77
N PHE A 68 8.65 -37.29 -4.94
CA PHE A 68 7.28 -36.76 -5.04
C PHE A 68 6.84 -36.04 -3.76
N ARG A 69 7.10 -36.64 -2.60
CA ARG A 69 6.79 -36.00 -1.30
C ARG A 69 7.58 -34.70 -1.11
N GLU A 70 8.85 -34.68 -1.44
CA GLU A 70 9.68 -33.48 -1.38
C GLU A 70 9.15 -32.38 -2.30
N GLY A 71 8.79 -32.72 -3.53
CA GLY A 71 8.17 -31.78 -4.48
C GLY A 71 6.82 -31.27 -3.98
N THR A 72 5.99 -32.11 -3.38
CA THR A 72 4.69 -31.73 -2.81
C THR A 72 4.86 -30.80 -1.60
N ASN A 73 5.86 -31.04 -0.74
CA ASN A 73 6.17 -30.15 0.37
C ASN A 73 6.62 -28.78 -0.14
N THR A 74 7.47 -28.75 -1.16
CA THR A 74 7.89 -27.49 -1.81
C THR A 74 6.69 -26.72 -2.37
N LEU A 75 5.76 -27.40 -3.03
CA LEU A 75 4.53 -26.80 -3.53
C LEU A 75 3.67 -26.20 -2.41
N ASN A 76 3.51 -26.91 -1.30
CA ASN A 76 2.77 -26.45 -0.13
C ASN A 76 3.43 -25.20 0.50
N ASP A 77 4.76 -25.21 0.63
CA ASP A 77 5.53 -24.07 1.14
C ASP A 77 5.37 -22.85 0.25
N MET A 78 5.42 -23.03 -1.08
CA MET A 78 5.21 -21.94 -2.02
C MET A 78 3.77 -21.41 -2.01
N THR A 79 2.79 -22.30 -1.83
CA THR A 79 1.38 -21.91 -1.67
C THR A 79 1.18 -21.07 -0.40
N THR A 80 1.81 -21.48 0.70
CA THR A 80 1.79 -20.75 1.98
C THR A 80 2.45 -19.37 1.82
N LYS A 81 3.62 -19.30 1.17
CA LYS A 81 4.30 -18.04 0.86
C LYS A 81 3.44 -17.13 0.00
N LEU A 82 2.73 -17.68 -0.99
CA LEU A 82 1.82 -16.92 -1.83
C LEU A 82 0.65 -16.37 -1.02
N GLY A 83 0.05 -17.18 -0.15
CA GLY A 83 -1.00 -16.76 0.77
C GLY A 83 -0.57 -15.59 1.66
N THR A 84 0.63 -15.69 2.26
CA THR A 84 1.19 -14.60 3.07
C THR A 84 1.39 -13.31 2.26
N LYS A 85 1.88 -13.43 1.02
CA LYS A 85 2.02 -12.28 0.11
C LYS A 85 0.68 -11.64 -0.22
N THR A 86 -0.34 -12.45 -0.47
CA THR A 86 -1.71 -11.96 -0.75
C THR A 86 -2.26 -11.19 0.45
N THR A 87 -2.15 -11.76 1.65
CA THR A 87 -2.59 -11.09 2.89
C THR A 87 -1.85 -9.77 3.11
N LEU A 88 -0.55 -9.71 2.86
CA LEU A 88 0.23 -8.47 2.96
C LEU A 88 -0.26 -7.41 1.97
N LEU A 89 -0.55 -7.79 0.73
CA LEU A 89 -1.07 -6.87 -0.28
C LEU A 89 -2.48 -6.36 0.08
N GLU A 90 -3.35 -7.22 0.60
CA GLU A 90 -4.68 -6.83 1.08
C GLU A 90 -4.60 -5.84 2.24
N ALA A 91 -3.75 -6.11 3.23
CA ALA A 91 -3.51 -5.20 4.34
C ALA A 91 -2.94 -3.85 3.87
N THR A 92 -2.01 -3.87 2.91
CA THR A 92 -1.45 -2.65 2.33
C THR A 92 -2.50 -1.86 1.56
N LYS A 93 -3.35 -2.53 0.78
CA LYS A 93 -4.46 -1.90 0.06
C LYS A 93 -5.43 -1.22 1.03
N THR A 94 -5.82 -1.90 2.10
CA THR A 94 -6.68 -1.31 3.14
C THR A 94 -6.05 -0.06 3.74
N ARG A 95 -4.77 -0.15 4.14
CA ARG A 95 -4.03 0.99 4.69
C ARG A 95 -3.98 2.19 3.74
N LEU A 96 -3.73 1.94 2.45
CA LEU A 96 -3.70 3.01 1.45
C LEU A 96 -5.08 3.65 1.25
N THR A 97 -6.14 2.86 1.29
CA THR A 97 -7.52 3.37 1.23
C THR A 97 -7.86 4.24 2.45
N ASP A 98 -7.45 3.83 3.65
CA ASP A 98 -7.65 4.60 4.88
C ASP A 98 -6.85 5.90 4.88
N LEU A 99 -5.61 5.87 4.35
CA LEU A 99 -4.80 7.07 4.16
C LEU A 99 -5.43 8.04 3.16
N ASP A 100 -5.95 7.56 2.04
CA ASP A 100 -6.63 8.38 1.03
C ASP A 100 -7.86 9.08 1.63
N LEU A 101 -8.68 8.34 2.36
CA LEU A 101 -9.83 8.90 3.09
C LEU A 101 -9.41 9.94 4.13
N SER A 102 -8.37 9.65 4.91
CA SER A 102 -7.83 10.58 5.91
C SER A 102 -7.30 11.86 5.27
N LEU A 103 -6.54 11.75 4.19
CA LEU A 103 -6.02 12.90 3.45
C LEU A 103 -7.15 13.72 2.82
N SER A 104 -8.14 13.06 2.21
CA SER A 104 -9.32 13.73 1.65
C SER A 104 -10.07 14.51 2.71
N THR A 105 -10.29 13.94 3.90
CA THR A 105 -10.94 14.60 5.02
C THR A 105 -10.12 15.81 5.52
N GLN A 106 -8.78 15.68 5.60
CA GLN A 106 -7.90 16.79 5.98
C GLN A 106 -7.93 17.91 4.95
N ILE A 107 -7.90 17.58 3.66
CA ILE A 107 -8.02 18.57 2.57
C ILE A 107 -9.36 19.30 2.69
N ASP A 108 -10.46 18.57 2.86
CA ASP A 108 -11.78 19.16 3.03
C ASP A 108 -11.85 20.12 4.22
N SER A 109 -11.23 19.75 5.34
CA SER A 109 -11.20 20.60 6.55
C SER A 109 -10.36 21.88 6.39
N ILE A 110 -9.38 21.87 5.49
CA ILE A 110 -8.51 23.02 5.23
C ILE A 110 -9.08 23.93 4.10
N VAL A 111 -9.62 23.31 3.07
CA VAL A 111 -10.09 24.01 1.85
C VAL A 111 -11.51 24.53 2.02
N ASN A 112 -12.38 23.79 2.67
CA ASN A 112 -13.79 24.17 2.87
C ASN A 112 -13.94 24.96 4.16
N VAL A 113 -13.79 26.27 4.06
CA VAL A 113 -14.14 27.21 5.15
C VAL A 113 -15.65 27.15 5.39
N ASP A 114 -16.07 27.07 6.65
CA ASP A 114 -17.50 27.16 7.01
C ASP A 114 -18.05 28.52 6.52
N PRO A 115 -18.98 28.51 5.55
CA PRO A 115 -19.54 29.76 5.01
C PRO A 115 -20.22 30.62 6.07
N ALA A 116 -20.79 30.01 7.09
CA ALA A 116 -21.45 30.72 8.17
C ALA A 116 -20.44 31.47 9.04
N GLU A 117 -19.31 30.84 9.38
CA GLU A 117 -18.22 31.49 10.10
C GLU A 117 -17.58 32.62 9.27
N ALA A 118 -17.34 32.36 7.99
CA ALA A 118 -16.80 33.39 7.10
C ALA A 118 -17.71 34.62 6.99
N ILE A 119 -19.03 34.43 6.86
CA ILE A 119 -20.02 35.51 6.81
C ILE A 119 -20.09 36.27 8.15
N MET A 120 -20.03 35.55 9.28
CA MET A 120 -19.97 36.21 10.59
C MET A 120 -18.72 37.07 10.75
N ASN A 121 -17.56 36.54 10.42
CA ASN A 121 -16.28 37.26 10.47
C ASN A 121 -16.28 38.48 9.55
N PHE A 122 -16.82 38.37 8.35
CA PHE A 122 -16.98 39.49 7.43
C PHE A 122 -17.94 40.54 7.99
N SER A 123 -19.06 40.15 8.56
CA SER A 123 -20.04 41.04 9.17
C SER A 123 -19.46 41.81 10.33
N TRP A 124 -18.71 41.13 11.21
CA TRP A 124 -17.97 41.76 12.32
C TRP A 124 -16.93 42.76 11.84
N ALA A 125 -16.13 42.40 10.83
CA ALA A 125 -15.14 43.30 10.24
C ALA A 125 -15.81 44.55 9.64
N ASN A 126 -16.90 44.37 8.94
CA ASN A 126 -17.67 45.49 8.33
C ASN A 126 -18.29 46.40 9.41
N TYR A 127 -18.90 45.82 10.45
CA TYR A 127 -19.41 46.57 11.59
C TYR A 127 -18.32 47.39 12.28
N THR A 128 -17.15 46.78 12.56
CA THR A 128 -16.01 47.46 13.17
C THR A 128 -15.51 48.62 12.30
N TYR A 129 -15.37 48.38 11.00
CA TYR A 129 -14.96 49.43 10.04
C TYR A 129 -15.93 50.61 9.99
N THR A 130 -17.22 50.35 9.87
CA THR A 130 -18.23 51.40 9.83
C THR A 130 -18.32 52.17 11.15
N THR A 131 -18.15 51.47 12.28
CA THR A 131 -18.12 52.10 13.61
C THR A 131 -16.88 52.99 13.79
N ALA A 132 -15.73 52.54 13.33
CA ALA A 132 -14.47 53.33 13.37
C ALA A 132 -14.58 54.56 12.51
N LEU A 133 -15.17 54.50 11.31
CA LEU A 133 -15.45 55.67 10.48
C LEU A 133 -16.40 56.68 11.17
N LYS A 134 -17.46 56.16 11.80
CA LYS A 134 -18.43 57.02 12.52
C LYS A 134 -17.83 57.71 13.72
N ILE A 135 -16.94 57.04 14.47
CA ILE A 135 -16.18 57.62 15.57
C ILE A 135 -15.20 58.66 15.02
N GLY A 136 -14.49 58.34 13.94
CA GLY A 136 -13.56 59.30 13.28
C GLY A 136 -14.22 60.58 12.83
N THR A 137 -15.42 60.50 12.20
CA THR A 137 -16.18 61.68 11.78
C THR A 137 -16.67 62.50 12.98
N ASN A 138 -17.05 61.86 14.09
CA ASN A 138 -17.48 62.57 15.30
C ASN A 138 -16.33 63.27 16.05
N ILE A 139 -15.10 62.76 15.90
CA ILE A 139 -13.92 63.41 16.49
C ILE A 139 -13.45 64.62 15.66
N ILE A 140 -13.52 64.49 14.33
CA ILE A 140 -13.02 65.53 13.39
C ILE A 140 -13.99 66.72 13.30
N SER A 141 -15.33 66.46 13.29
CA SER A 141 -16.34 67.47 13.14
C SER A 141 -16.36 68.54 14.26
N PRO A 142 -16.25 68.21 15.55
CA PRO A 142 -16.23 69.23 16.60
C PRO A 142 -14.97 70.08 16.61
N SER A 143 -13.80 69.49 16.25
CA SER A 143 -12.53 70.20 16.30
C SER A 143 -12.40 71.28 15.23
N LEU A 144 -13.05 71.10 14.07
CA LEU A 144 -13.10 72.08 12.99
C LEU A 144 -14.03 73.28 13.35
N LEU A 145 -15.17 73.01 14.01
CA LEU A 145 -16.10 74.03 14.49
C LEU A 145 -15.51 74.86 15.63
N ASP A 146 -14.72 74.26 16.52
CA ASP A 146 -14.08 74.94 17.66
C ASP A 146 -12.88 75.80 17.20
N PHE A 147 -12.21 75.43 16.09
CA PHE A 147 -11.11 76.19 15.55
C PHE A 147 -11.56 77.41 14.70
N MET A 148 -12.80 77.40 14.21
CA MET A 148 -13.37 78.51 13.40
C MET A 148 -14.11 79.58 14.27
N ARG A 149 -14.07 79.45 15.57
CA ARG A 149 -14.69 80.35 16.49
C ARG A 149 -13.63 81.15 17.31
#